data_72569019ab7b9db6fa4625ff6556b360
#
_entry.id   72569019ab7b9db6fa4625ff6556b360
#
_cell.length_a   1.000
_cell.length_b   1.000
_cell.length_c   1.000
_cell.angle_alpha   90.00
_cell.angle_beta   90.00
_cell.angle_gamma   90.00
#
_symmetry.space_group_name_H-M   'P 1'
#
loop_
_entity.id
_entity.type
_entity.pdbx_description
1 polymer ?
#
loop_
_entity_poly.entity_id
_entity_poly.type
_entity_poly.pdbx_seq_one_letter_code
_entity_poly.pdbx_strand_id
1 'polypeptide(L)'
;MKPILQLALDFVDLKRALKSAKAGISGGVDWLEVGTPLIKSEGLHAVRELRKLFPNITIVADMKIMDAGRTEVETAAKAGANIVDVLGASSDATVRECIQAGKNYGAKIVVDMIAVNDVLSRAKKVEDFGADYVSVHCAIDEQMEGKDPFDVLRQVSEALSIPVAVAGGINSETAARAVEAGAAIVIVGGAITKAMDPEQAAREIRQGLDTGKSISTTLFKRKGEAQIREILELVSAANLSDAMH
;
A
#
# COMPACT_ATOMS: atom_id res chain seq x y z
N MET A 1 -18.51 7.92 3.17
CA MET A 1 -17.92 6.74 3.88
C MET A 1 -16.62 7.20 4.50
N LYS A 2 -16.25 6.74 5.72
CA LYS A 2 -14.95 7.09 6.32
C LYS A 2 -13.84 6.44 5.48
N PRO A 3 -12.82 7.20 5.02
CA PRO A 3 -11.73 6.61 4.25
C PRO A 3 -10.90 5.66 5.11
N ILE A 4 -10.48 4.54 4.52
CA ILE A 4 -9.68 3.52 5.17
C ILE A 4 -8.20 3.92 5.08
N LEU A 5 -7.50 3.88 6.22
CA LEU A 5 -6.04 4.00 6.27
C LEU A 5 -5.43 2.60 6.26
N GLN A 6 -4.73 2.25 5.19
CA GLN A 6 -4.01 0.99 5.04
C GLN A 6 -2.51 1.21 5.19
N LEU A 7 -1.86 0.45 6.05
CA LEU A 7 -0.42 0.51 6.26
C LEU A 7 0.29 -0.59 5.47
N ALA A 8 1.10 -0.20 4.48
CA ALA A 8 1.97 -1.11 3.74
C ALA A 8 3.27 -1.40 4.51
N LEU A 9 3.48 -2.65 4.86
CA LEU A 9 4.65 -3.15 5.60
C LEU A 9 5.73 -3.64 4.62
N ASP A 10 6.40 -2.69 3.97
CA ASP A 10 7.47 -2.94 2.99
C ASP A 10 8.83 -3.16 3.68
N PHE A 11 8.91 -4.21 4.46
CA PHE A 11 10.12 -4.65 5.15
C PHE A 11 10.66 -5.94 4.52
N VAL A 12 11.91 -6.26 4.83
CA VAL A 12 12.53 -7.57 4.56
C VAL A 12 12.72 -8.38 5.84
N ASP A 13 12.31 -7.85 6.97
CA ASP A 13 12.44 -8.42 8.31
C ASP A 13 11.09 -8.40 9.03
N LEU A 14 10.61 -9.56 9.42
CA LEU A 14 9.31 -9.74 10.05
C LEU A 14 9.19 -9.01 11.40
N LYS A 15 10.25 -9.04 12.22
CA LYS A 15 10.22 -8.42 13.56
C LYS A 15 10.02 -6.90 13.46
N ARG A 16 10.67 -6.26 12.50
CA ARG A 16 10.50 -4.83 12.22
C ARG A 16 9.09 -4.54 11.69
N ALA A 17 8.57 -5.38 10.79
CA ALA A 17 7.21 -5.27 10.28
C ALA A 17 6.17 -5.35 11.40
N LEU A 18 6.28 -6.34 12.30
CA LEU A 18 5.36 -6.50 13.44
C LEU A 18 5.43 -5.31 14.42
N LYS A 19 6.62 -4.75 14.65
CA LYS A 19 6.77 -3.52 15.47
C LYS A 19 6.07 -2.33 14.84
N SER A 20 6.26 -2.13 13.54
CA SER A 20 5.62 -1.04 12.79
C SER A 20 4.10 -1.22 12.72
N ALA A 21 3.61 -2.45 12.52
CA ALA A 21 2.19 -2.77 12.54
C ALA A 21 1.53 -2.39 13.87
N LYS A 22 2.16 -2.71 15.02
CA LYS A 22 1.64 -2.31 16.35
C LYS A 22 1.53 -0.79 16.48
N ALA A 23 2.58 -0.07 16.12
CA ALA A 23 2.59 1.39 16.18
C ALA A 23 1.52 1.99 15.24
N GLY A 24 1.39 1.48 14.01
CA GLY A 24 0.38 1.93 13.06
C GLY A 24 -1.04 1.74 13.59
N ILE A 25 -1.37 0.57 14.14
CA ILE A 25 -2.69 0.30 14.73
C ILE A 25 -2.96 1.26 15.92
N SER A 26 -1.99 1.49 16.80
CA SER A 26 -2.11 2.48 17.89
C SER A 26 -2.35 3.90 17.36
N GLY A 27 -1.80 4.23 16.18
CA GLY A 27 -1.98 5.50 15.49
C GLY A 27 -3.27 5.64 14.68
N GLY A 28 -4.10 4.58 14.59
CA GLY A 28 -5.41 4.64 13.93
C GLY A 28 -5.42 4.09 12.50
N VAL A 29 -4.48 3.20 12.17
CA VAL A 29 -4.52 2.39 10.94
C VAL A 29 -5.67 1.39 11.01
N ASP A 30 -6.46 1.29 9.94
CA ASP A 30 -7.60 0.39 9.84
C ASP A 30 -7.20 -0.98 9.28
N TRP A 31 -6.32 -1.03 8.28
CA TRP A 31 -5.89 -2.26 7.58
C TRP A 31 -4.36 -2.39 7.56
N LEU A 32 -3.89 -3.63 7.64
CA LEU A 32 -2.46 -3.94 7.50
C LEU A 32 -2.21 -4.66 6.18
N GLU A 33 -1.18 -4.24 5.46
CA GLU A 33 -0.75 -4.90 4.25
C GLU A 33 0.62 -5.54 4.45
N VAL A 34 0.69 -6.84 4.16
CA VAL A 34 1.97 -7.54 4.04
C VAL A 34 2.54 -7.20 2.69
N GLY A 35 3.48 -6.25 2.66
CA GLY A 35 4.05 -5.74 1.41
C GLY A 35 4.81 -6.80 0.62
N THR A 36 4.90 -6.62 -0.70
CA THR A 36 5.60 -7.55 -1.60
C THR A 36 7.03 -7.87 -1.13
N PRO A 37 7.86 -6.90 -0.65
CA PRO A 37 9.19 -7.22 -0.16
C PRO A 37 9.16 -8.18 1.03
N LEU A 38 8.20 -8.02 1.94
CA LEU A 38 8.07 -8.88 3.12
C LEU A 38 7.61 -10.29 2.75
N ILE A 39 6.65 -10.41 1.81
CA ILE A 39 6.24 -11.73 1.29
C ILE A 39 7.40 -12.44 0.60
N LYS A 40 8.20 -11.72 -0.19
CA LYS A 40 9.35 -12.31 -0.89
C LYS A 40 10.47 -12.74 0.04
N SER A 41 10.66 -12.03 1.16
CA SER A 41 11.69 -12.34 2.15
C SER A 41 11.25 -13.44 3.12
N GLU A 42 10.02 -13.38 3.65
CA GLU A 42 9.55 -14.22 4.76
C GLU A 42 8.47 -15.24 4.34
N GLY A 43 8.05 -15.17 3.07
CA GLY A 43 6.92 -15.96 2.58
C GLY A 43 5.60 -15.62 3.27
N LEU A 44 4.61 -16.48 3.09
CA LEU A 44 3.29 -16.33 3.74
C LEU A 44 3.32 -16.56 5.27
N HIS A 45 4.50 -16.86 5.83
CA HIS A 45 4.69 -16.85 7.27
C HIS A 45 4.40 -15.46 7.85
N ALA A 46 4.77 -14.39 7.15
CA ALA A 46 4.46 -13.03 7.56
C ALA A 46 2.95 -12.77 7.70
N VAL A 47 2.13 -13.28 6.76
CA VAL A 47 0.67 -13.20 6.83
C VAL A 47 0.14 -13.92 8.07
N ARG A 48 0.62 -15.15 8.32
CA ARG A 48 0.20 -15.94 9.49
C ARG A 48 0.53 -15.27 10.81
N GLU A 49 1.72 -14.70 10.96
CA GLU A 49 2.13 -14.02 12.20
C GLU A 49 1.35 -12.71 12.41
N LEU A 50 1.07 -11.94 11.35
CA LEU A 50 0.21 -10.76 11.46
C LEU A 50 -1.23 -11.16 11.84
N ARG A 51 -1.80 -12.20 11.23
CA ARG A 51 -3.13 -12.72 11.58
C ARG A 51 -3.21 -13.16 13.03
N LYS A 52 -2.18 -13.87 13.51
CA LYS A 52 -2.10 -14.32 14.92
C LYS A 52 -2.04 -13.13 15.89
N LEU A 53 -1.28 -12.08 15.54
CA LEU A 53 -1.11 -10.90 16.38
C LEU A 53 -2.34 -9.97 16.33
N PHE A 54 -3.00 -9.89 15.17
CA PHE A 54 -4.14 -9.00 14.92
C PHE A 54 -5.33 -9.78 14.35
N PRO A 55 -6.03 -10.59 15.18
CA PRO A 55 -7.07 -11.51 14.71
C PRO A 55 -8.26 -10.82 14.05
N ASN A 56 -8.56 -9.58 14.43
CA ASN A 56 -9.72 -8.83 13.96
C ASN A 56 -9.40 -7.72 12.93
N ILE A 57 -8.13 -7.51 12.59
CA ILE A 57 -7.73 -6.50 11.62
C ILE A 57 -7.80 -7.10 10.21
N THR A 58 -8.24 -6.31 9.24
CA THR A 58 -8.15 -6.69 7.83
C THR A 58 -6.68 -6.75 7.40
N ILE A 59 -6.28 -7.91 6.88
CA ILE A 59 -4.93 -8.15 6.34
C ILE A 59 -5.00 -8.28 4.83
N VAL A 60 -4.23 -7.45 4.16
CA VAL A 60 -4.01 -7.49 2.71
C VAL A 60 -2.69 -8.21 2.44
N ALA A 61 -2.69 -9.18 1.53
CA ALA A 61 -1.47 -9.81 1.04
C ALA A 61 -1.12 -9.23 -0.33
N ASP A 62 -0.10 -8.38 -0.37
CA ASP A 62 0.41 -7.76 -1.59
C ASP A 62 1.27 -8.75 -2.38
N MET A 63 0.59 -9.74 -2.95
CA MET A 63 1.22 -10.85 -3.68
C MET A 63 1.75 -10.43 -5.04
N LYS A 64 1.21 -9.37 -5.63
CA LYS A 64 1.46 -8.95 -7.01
C LYS A 64 1.39 -10.12 -7.99
N ILE A 65 0.29 -10.87 -7.89
CA ILE A 65 0.07 -12.07 -8.69
C ILE A 65 0.13 -11.74 -10.17
N MET A 66 0.99 -12.42 -10.91
CA MET A 66 1.14 -12.28 -12.37
C MET A 66 0.68 -13.54 -13.12
N ASP A 67 0.70 -14.70 -12.45
CA ASP A 67 0.33 -16.01 -12.99
C ASP A 67 -0.18 -16.92 -11.86
N ALA A 68 -0.70 -18.11 -12.20
CA ALA A 68 -1.17 -19.12 -11.25
C ALA A 68 -2.20 -18.61 -10.22
N GLY A 69 -3.08 -17.67 -10.62
CA GLY A 69 -3.95 -16.89 -9.75
C GLY A 69 -4.71 -17.69 -8.71
N ARG A 70 -5.28 -18.86 -9.09
CA ARG A 70 -6.00 -19.73 -8.16
C ARG A 70 -5.14 -20.20 -7.01
N THR A 71 -3.94 -20.71 -7.29
CA THR A 71 -3.04 -21.27 -6.27
C THR A 71 -2.50 -20.20 -5.35
N GLU A 72 -2.14 -19.05 -5.88
CA GLU A 72 -1.59 -17.95 -5.08
C GLU A 72 -2.64 -17.32 -4.18
N VAL A 73 -3.86 -17.09 -4.67
CA VAL A 73 -4.97 -16.62 -3.83
C VAL A 73 -5.34 -17.64 -2.75
N GLU A 74 -5.44 -18.94 -3.10
CA GLU A 74 -5.72 -20.00 -2.13
C GLU A 74 -4.71 -20.00 -0.99
N THR A 75 -3.42 -19.93 -1.30
CA THR A 75 -2.36 -20.00 -0.30
C THR A 75 -2.34 -18.75 0.60
N ALA A 76 -2.57 -17.56 0.05
CA ALA A 76 -2.66 -16.33 0.81
C ALA A 76 -3.89 -16.29 1.72
N ALA A 77 -5.07 -16.70 1.22
CA ALA A 77 -6.30 -16.79 1.99
C ALA A 77 -6.16 -17.79 3.16
N LYS A 78 -5.61 -18.98 2.90
CA LYS A 78 -5.33 -19.99 3.93
C LYS A 78 -4.29 -19.53 4.96
N ALA A 79 -3.40 -18.62 4.58
CA ALA A 79 -2.47 -17.99 5.53
C ALA A 79 -3.15 -16.94 6.43
N GLY A 80 -4.37 -16.51 6.09
CA GLY A 80 -5.17 -15.57 6.88
C GLY A 80 -5.33 -14.18 6.25
N ALA A 81 -4.99 -14.00 4.95
CA ALA A 81 -5.30 -12.77 4.24
C ALA A 81 -6.82 -12.62 4.03
N ASN A 82 -7.34 -11.42 4.24
CA ASN A 82 -8.71 -11.05 3.91
C ASN A 82 -8.83 -10.54 2.48
N ILE A 83 -7.75 -9.94 1.98
CA ILE A 83 -7.66 -9.35 0.65
C ILE A 83 -6.34 -9.80 0.02
N VAL A 84 -6.38 -10.15 -1.26
CA VAL A 84 -5.21 -10.59 -2.02
C VAL A 84 -5.05 -9.71 -3.25
N ASP A 85 -3.83 -9.26 -3.50
CA ASP A 85 -3.48 -8.38 -4.60
C ASP A 85 -3.08 -9.18 -5.84
N VAL A 86 -3.63 -8.78 -7.00
CA VAL A 86 -3.27 -9.26 -8.33
C VAL A 86 -2.90 -8.08 -9.23
N LEU A 87 -1.87 -8.25 -10.05
CA LEU A 87 -1.47 -7.19 -11.00
C LEU A 87 -2.50 -7.00 -12.11
N GLY A 88 -2.92 -5.78 -12.33
CA GLY A 88 -3.72 -5.40 -13.49
C GLY A 88 -3.01 -5.64 -14.83
N ALA A 89 -1.67 -5.66 -14.82
CA ALA A 89 -0.84 -6.01 -15.97
C ALA A 89 -0.88 -7.51 -16.32
N SER A 90 -1.42 -8.39 -15.44
CA SER A 90 -1.59 -9.80 -15.72
C SER A 90 -2.66 -10.07 -16.77
N SER A 91 -2.73 -11.32 -17.26
CA SER A 91 -3.75 -11.71 -18.24
C SER A 91 -5.16 -11.66 -17.66
N ASP A 92 -6.16 -11.48 -18.54
CA ASP A 92 -7.57 -11.55 -18.15
C ASP A 92 -7.92 -12.89 -17.48
N ALA A 93 -7.33 -13.98 -17.95
CA ALA A 93 -7.51 -15.31 -17.39
C ALA A 93 -7.01 -15.36 -15.94
N THR A 94 -5.82 -14.81 -15.67
CA THR A 94 -5.24 -14.75 -14.33
C THR A 94 -6.13 -13.94 -13.38
N VAL A 95 -6.60 -12.74 -13.78
CA VAL A 95 -7.49 -11.93 -12.95
C VAL A 95 -8.80 -12.65 -12.63
N ARG A 96 -9.43 -13.30 -13.62
CA ARG A 96 -10.66 -14.07 -13.43
C ARG A 96 -10.45 -15.27 -12.49
N GLU A 97 -9.35 -15.99 -12.61
CA GLU A 97 -9.00 -17.09 -11.70
C GLU A 97 -8.76 -16.60 -10.27
N CYS A 98 -8.09 -15.42 -10.08
CA CYS A 98 -7.95 -14.81 -8.77
C CYS A 98 -9.31 -14.47 -8.15
N ILE A 99 -10.21 -13.83 -8.91
CA ILE A 99 -11.55 -13.45 -8.45
C ILE A 99 -12.37 -14.70 -8.07
N GLN A 100 -12.32 -15.74 -8.91
CA GLN A 100 -13.03 -17.00 -8.61
C GLN A 100 -12.44 -17.69 -7.38
N ALA A 101 -11.12 -17.71 -7.23
CA ALA A 101 -10.46 -18.26 -6.05
C ALA A 101 -10.80 -17.45 -4.79
N GLY A 102 -10.83 -16.12 -4.87
CA GLY A 102 -11.29 -15.26 -3.78
C GLY A 102 -12.66 -15.67 -3.26
N LYS A 103 -13.63 -15.87 -4.15
CA LYS A 103 -14.98 -16.37 -3.80
C LYS A 103 -14.95 -17.75 -3.14
N ASN A 104 -14.10 -18.64 -3.62
CA ASN A 104 -14.00 -20.02 -3.11
C ASN A 104 -13.35 -20.09 -1.71
N TYR A 105 -12.40 -19.20 -1.43
CA TYR A 105 -11.60 -19.24 -0.19
C TYR A 105 -11.94 -18.11 0.79
N GLY A 106 -12.94 -17.28 0.48
CA GLY A 106 -13.42 -16.22 1.36
C GLY A 106 -12.50 -15.00 1.46
N ALA A 107 -11.68 -14.77 0.44
CA ALA A 107 -10.87 -13.58 0.31
C ALA A 107 -11.43 -12.64 -0.75
N LYS A 108 -11.24 -11.33 -0.59
CA LYS A 108 -11.52 -10.30 -1.59
C LYS A 108 -10.29 -10.11 -2.49
N ILE A 109 -10.53 -9.59 -3.68
CA ILE A 109 -9.46 -9.33 -4.65
C ILE A 109 -9.35 -7.84 -4.92
N VAL A 110 -8.15 -7.31 -4.74
CA VAL A 110 -7.75 -5.99 -5.23
C VAL A 110 -6.90 -6.15 -6.49
N VAL A 111 -7.17 -5.35 -7.51
CA VAL A 111 -6.37 -5.34 -8.75
C VAL A 111 -5.50 -4.09 -8.76
N ASP A 112 -4.18 -4.28 -8.66
CA ASP A 112 -3.18 -3.20 -8.66
C ASP A 112 -2.86 -2.75 -10.09
N MET A 113 -3.06 -1.47 -10.38
CA MET A 113 -2.84 -0.87 -11.69
C MET A 113 -1.38 -0.43 -11.94
N ILE A 114 -0.44 -0.81 -11.08
CA ILE A 114 0.99 -0.56 -11.32
C ILE A 114 1.41 -1.10 -12.69
N ALA A 115 2.17 -0.34 -13.44
CA ALA A 115 2.66 -0.68 -14.79
C ALA A 115 1.55 -0.93 -15.85
N VAL A 116 0.31 -0.52 -15.61
CA VAL A 116 -0.77 -0.54 -16.61
C VAL A 116 -0.76 0.77 -17.38
N ASN A 117 -0.65 0.70 -18.72
CA ASN A 117 -0.59 1.89 -19.57
C ASN A 117 -1.94 2.63 -19.65
N ASP A 118 -3.04 1.92 -19.88
CA ASP A 118 -4.40 2.47 -19.91
C ASP A 118 -5.15 2.02 -18.65
N VAL A 119 -4.91 2.75 -17.56
CA VAL A 119 -5.45 2.43 -16.23
C VAL A 119 -6.97 2.46 -16.24
N LEU A 120 -7.60 3.47 -16.86
CA LEU A 120 -9.05 3.62 -16.85
C LEU A 120 -9.76 2.48 -17.57
N SER A 121 -9.30 2.13 -18.77
CA SER A 121 -9.88 1.02 -19.54
C SER A 121 -9.70 -0.31 -18.79
N ARG A 122 -8.50 -0.53 -18.22
CA ARG A 122 -8.22 -1.75 -17.46
C ARG A 122 -9.05 -1.84 -16.18
N ALA A 123 -9.21 -0.75 -15.47
CA ALA A 123 -9.99 -0.67 -14.24
C ALA A 123 -11.46 -1.05 -14.49
N LYS A 124 -12.10 -0.47 -15.52
CA LYS A 124 -13.47 -0.84 -15.93
C LYS A 124 -13.57 -2.33 -16.25
N LYS A 125 -12.62 -2.84 -17.01
CA LYS A 125 -12.60 -4.25 -17.43
C LYS A 125 -12.51 -5.22 -16.24
N VAL A 126 -11.69 -4.92 -15.24
CA VAL A 126 -11.56 -5.79 -14.06
C VAL A 126 -12.74 -5.65 -13.10
N GLU A 127 -13.40 -4.48 -13.05
CA GLU A 127 -14.69 -4.31 -12.39
C GLU A 127 -15.75 -5.22 -13.01
N ASP A 128 -15.85 -5.26 -14.35
CA ASP A 128 -16.76 -6.16 -15.08
C ASP A 128 -16.47 -7.64 -14.80
N PHE A 129 -15.23 -7.99 -14.48
CA PHE A 129 -14.87 -9.35 -14.06
C PHE A 129 -15.31 -9.65 -12.63
N GLY A 130 -15.65 -8.64 -11.83
CA GLY A 130 -16.10 -8.76 -10.46
C GLY A 130 -15.00 -8.61 -9.42
N ALA A 131 -13.96 -7.81 -9.70
CA ALA A 131 -12.99 -7.39 -8.69
C ALA A 131 -13.68 -6.65 -7.54
N ASP A 132 -13.19 -6.84 -6.31
CA ASP A 132 -13.74 -6.15 -5.13
C ASP A 132 -13.20 -4.73 -5.00
N TYR A 133 -11.94 -4.51 -5.42
CA TYR A 133 -11.24 -3.24 -5.34
C TYR A 133 -10.32 -3.04 -6.55
N VAL A 134 -10.06 -1.78 -6.87
CA VAL A 134 -8.98 -1.37 -7.78
C VAL A 134 -8.01 -0.50 -7.00
N SER A 135 -6.71 -0.68 -7.19
CA SER A 135 -5.67 0.18 -6.62
C SER A 135 -4.97 1.00 -7.72
N VAL A 136 -5.09 2.31 -7.66
CA VAL A 136 -4.27 3.23 -8.48
C VAL A 136 -2.93 3.39 -7.79
N HIS A 137 -1.86 2.96 -8.45
CA HIS A 137 -0.55 2.85 -7.84
C HIS A 137 0.52 3.57 -8.67
N CYS A 138 1.10 4.62 -8.10
CA CYS A 138 2.29 5.25 -8.65
C CYS A 138 3.53 4.54 -8.09
N ALA A 139 4.28 3.86 -8.96
CA ALA A 139 5.47 3.11 -8.58
C ALA A 139 6.51 4.00 -7.89
N ILE A 140 7.28 3.42 -6.94
CA ILE A 140 8.27 4.18 -6.18
C ILE A 140 9.32 4.86 -7.09
N ASP A 141 9.70 4.20 -8.17
CA ASP A 141 10.66 4.75 -9.13
C ASP A 141 10.07 5.92 -9.92
N GLU A 142 8.78 5.87 -10.27
CA GLU A 142 8.06 6.97 -10.90
C GLU A 142 7.87 8.17 -9.97
N GLN A 143 7.66 7.93 -8.67
CA GLN A 143 7.63 8.99 -7.66
C GLN A 143 8.99 9.72 -7.57
N MET A 144 10.10 9.05 -7.86
CA MET A 144 11.43 9.69 -7.95
C MET A 144 11.52 10.65 -9.13
N GLU A 145 10.74 10.42 -10.20
CA GLU A 145 10.61 11.32 -11.35
C GLU A 145 9.60 12.45 -11.11
N GLY A 146 8.98 12.52 -9.92
CA GLY A 146 8.02 13.57 -9.56
C GLY A 146 6.57 13.27 -9.96
N LYS A 147 6.25 12.06 -10.40
CA LYS A 147 4.87 11.67 -10.71
C LYS A 147 4.06 11.45 -9.42
N ASP A 148 2.76 11.70 -9.48
CA ASP A 148 1.80 11.41 -8.43
C ASP A 148 0.56 10.69 -9.00
N PRO A 149 -0.24 9.98 -8.15
CA PRO A 149 -1.36 9.19 -8.63
C PRO A 149 -2.69 9.96 -8.75
N PHE A 150 -2.76 11.23 -8.35
CA PHE A 150 -4.05 11.87 -8.03
C PHE A 150 -4.95 12.14 -9.24
N ASP A 151 -4.39 12.50 -10.39
CA ASP A 151 -5.19 12.77 -11.60
C ASP A 151 -5.79 11.47 -12.16
N VAL A 152 -5.01 10.38 -12.18
CA VAL A 152 -5.48 9.05 -12.58
C VAL A 152 -6.50 8.53 -11.57
N LEU A 153 -6.25 8.72 -10.26
CA LEU A 153 -7.18 8.34 -9.20
C LEU A 153 -8.55 8.98 -9.40
N ARG A 154 -8.61 10.29 -9.68
CA ARG A 154 -9.88 11.00 -9.90
C ARG A 154 -10.65 10.39 -11.06
N GLN A 155 -10.00 10.20 -12.22
CA GLN A 155 -10.63 9.61 -13.39
C GLN A 155 -11.18 8.21 -13.11
N VAL A 156 -10.43 7.38 -12.41
CA VAL A 156 -10.83 6.01 -12.08
C VAL A 156 -11.96 6.01 -11.05
N SER A 157 -11.87 6.83 -10.00
CA SER A 157 -12.89 6.90 -8.94
C SER A 157 -14.25 7.42 -9.45
N GLU A 158 -14.25 8.33 -10.41
CA GLU A 158 -15.48 8.83 -11.05
C GLU A 158 -16.12 7.80 -11.99
N ALA A 159 -15.33 6.87 -12.51
CA ALA A 159 -15.77 5.92 -13.52
C ALA A 159 -16.19 4.56 -12.99
N LEU A 160 -15.78 4.18 -11.78
CA LEU A 160 -16.05 2.88 -11.17
C LEU A 160 -17.12 2.97 -10.09
N SER A 161 -17.85 1.88 -9.88
CA SER A 161 -18.79 1.70 -8.76
C SER A 161 -18.16 0.99 -7.55
N ILE A 162 -17.07 0.24 -7.76
CA ILE A 162 -16.32 -0.41 -6.69
C ILE A 162 -15.33 0.57 -6.02
N PRO A 163 -14.98 0.35 -4.73
CA PRO A 163 -14.06 1.23 -4.04
C PRO A 163 -12.66 1.24 -4.67
N VAL A 164 -12.09 2.44 -4.79
CA VAL A 164 -10.75 2.65 -5.34
C VAL A 164 -9.77 2.92 -4.21
N ALA A 165 -8.67 2.19 -4.21
CA ALA A 165 -7.50 2.42 -3.38
C ALA A 165 -6.48 3.29 -4.10
N VAL A 166 -5.64 3.99 -3.34
CA VAL A 166 -4.50 4.74 -3.88
C VAL A 166 -3.23 4.44 -3.12
N ALA A 167 -2.15 4.21 -3.87
CA ALA A 167 -0.80 4.01 -3.33
C ALA A 167 0.22 4.89 -4.07
N GLY A 168 1.29 5.24 -3.36
CA GLY A 168 2.43 5.95 -3.95
C GLY A 168 2.57 7.39 -3.44
N GLY A 169 3.56 7.62 -2.57
CA GLY A 169 3.95 8.94 -2.10
C GLY A 169 3.00 9.63 -1.13
N ILE A 170 2.02 8.91 -0.57
CA ILE A 170 1.04 9.49 0.36
C ILE A 170 1.66 9.70 1.75
N ASN A 171 1.37 10.86 2.33
CA ASN A 171 1.78 11.27 3.67
C ASN A 171 0.70 12.17 4.31
N SER A 172 0.95 12.75 5.50
CA SER A 172 -0.01 13.60 6.21
C SER A 172 -0.37 14.89 5.45
N GLU A 173 0.50 15.38 4.58
CA GLU A 173 0.26 16.58 3.78
C GLU A 173 -0.60 16.30 2.55
N THR A 174 -0.56 15.08 2.00
CA THR A 174 -1.25 14.67 0.77
C THR A 174 -2.45 13.75 0.98
N ALA A 175 -2.63 13.20 2.19
CA ALA A 175 -3.73 12.28 2.50
C ALA A 175 -5.12 12.87 2.24
N ALA A 176 -5.33 14.13 2.60
CA ALA A 176 -6.60 14.83 2.32
C ALA A 176 -6.89 14.92 0.81
N ARG A 177 -5.85 15.21 0.00
CA ARG A 177 -5.95 15.28 -1.47
C ARG A 177 -6.33 13.92 -2.08
N ALA A 178 -5.85 12.82 -1.49
CA ALA A 178 -6.23 11.47 -1.93
C ALA A 178 -7.75 11.22 -1.75
N VAL A 179 -8.30 11.62 -0.61
CA VAL A 179 -9.75 11.51 -0.35
C VAL A 179 -10.55 12.43 -1.28
N GLU A 180 -10.10 13.67 -1.48
CA GLU A 180 -10.73 14.62 -2.41
C GLU A 180 -10.75 14.09 -3.85
N ALA A 181 -9.70 13.35 -4.25
CA ALA A 181 -9.63 12.68 -5.55
C ALA A 181 -10.46 11.38 -5.63
N GLY A 182 -11.18 11.00 -4.56
CA GLY A 182 -12.14 9.90 -4.56
C GLY A 182 -11.62 8.58 -3.98
N ALA A 183 -10.44 8.55 -3.33
CA ALA A 183 -9.95 7.34 -2.68
C ALA A 183 -10.85 6.88 -1.53
N ALA A 184 -11.31 5.64 -1.57
CA ALA A 184 -11.96 4.97 -0.45
C ALA A 184 -10.93 4.34 0.49
N ILE A 185 -9.76 3.96 -0.02
CA ILE A 185 -8.66 3.33 0.72
C ILE A 185 -7.37 4.09 0.38
N VAL A 186 -6.66 4.54 1.40
CA VAL A 186 -5.39 5.27 1.26
C VAL A 186 -4.28 4.41 1.83
N ILE A 187 -3.37 3.96 0.94
CA ILE A 187 -2.27 3.06 1.27
C ILE A 187 -1.02 3.89 1.55
N VAL A 188 -0.46 3.72 2.73
CA VAL A 188 0.71 4.46 3.19
C VAL A 188 1.79 3.48 3.65
N GLY A 189 2.98 3.59 3.07
CA GLY A 189 4.16 2.83 3.45
C GLY A 189 5.17 3.69 4.20
N GLY A 190 6.16 4.21 3.47
CA GLY A 190 7.34 4.89 4.02
C GLY A 190 7.07 6.07 4.95
N ALA A 191 6.00 6.82 4.73
CA ALA A 191 5.64 7.95 5.59
C ALA A 191 5.34 7.53 7.05
N ILE A 192 4.92 6.28 7.27
CA ILE A 192 4.73 5.70 8.61
C ILE A 192 5.96 4.85 8.98
N THR A 193 6.35 3.90 8.12
CA THR A 193 7.35 2.87 8.47
C THR A 193 8.76 3.42 8.67
N LYS A 194 9.08 4.58 8.06
CA LYS A 194 10.38 5.25 8.15
C LYS A 194 10.36 6.50 9.05
N ALA A 195 9.21 6.81 9.65
CA ALA A 195 9.10 7.93 10.58
C ALA A 195 9.87 7.64 11.88
N MET A 196 10.39 8.69 12.51
CA MET A 196 11.03 8.58 13.84
C MET A 196 10.02 8.10 14.88
N ASP A 197 8.75 8.49 14.75
CA ASP A 197 7.63 8.03 15.55
C ASP A 197 6.52 7.54 14.61
N PRO A 198 6.46 6.22 14.30
CA PRO A 198 5.46 5.66 13.40
C PRO A 198 4.02 5.77 13.90
N GLU A 199 3.80 5.75 15.24
CA GLU A 199 2.45 5.91 15.81
C GLU A 199 1.95 7.32 15.58
N GLN A 200 2.76 8.32 15.89
CA GLN A 200 2.39 9.73 15.69
C GLN A 200 2.21 10.04 14.20
N ALA A 201 3.05 9.49 13.32
CA ALA A 201 2.91 9.66 11.86
C ALA A 201 1.57 9.07 11.36
N ALA A 202 1.19 7.88 11.82
CA ALA A 202 -0.10 7.28 11.49
C ALA A 202 -1.27 8.14 12.00
N ARG A 203 -1.16 8.69 13.21
CA ARG A 203 -2.16 9.59 13.82
C ARG A 203 -2.35 10.87 13.01
N GLU A 204 -1.27 11.49 12.56
CA GLU A 204 -1.33 12.69 11.71
C GLU A 204 -1.99 12.41 10.36
N ILE A 205 -1.64 11.29 9.72
CA ILE A 205 -2.26 10.86 8.47
C ILE A 205 -3.76 10.57 8.68
N ARG A 206 -4.11 9.84 9.74
CA ARG A 206 -5.51 9.57 10.10
C ARG A 206 -6.30 10.87 10.30
N GLN A 207 -5.71 11.85 11.00
CA GLN A 207 -6.33 13.16 11.17
C GLN A 207 -6.54 13.89 9.84
N GLY A 208 -5.56 13.83 8.94
CA GLY A 208 -5.69 14.39 7.59
C GLY A 208 -6.85 13.77 6.81
N LEU A 209 -6.99 12.45 6.87
CA LEU A 209 -8.08 11.72 6.24
C LEU A 209 -9.45 12.06 6.84
N ASP A 210 -9.54 12.17 8.17
CA ASP A 210 -10.80 12.42 8.88
C ASP A 210 -11.27 13.87 8.76
N THR A 211 -10.34 14.83 8.66
CA THR A 211 -10.66 16.26 8.62
C THR A 211 -10.68 16.85 7.20
N GLY A 212 -10.13 16.14 6.21
CA GLY A 212 -9.93 16.66 4.86
C GLY A 212 -8.92 17.80 4.80
N LYS A 213 -7.99 17.89 5.77
CA LYS A 213 -6.99 18.95 5.86
C LYS A 213 -5.57 18.39 5.73
N SER A 214 -4.70 19.12 5.05
CA SER A 214 -3.26 18.86 5.06
C SER A 214 -2.69 19.07 6.46
N ILE A 215 -1.95 18.07 6.95
CA ILE A 215 -1.28 18.13 8.27
C ILE A 215 0.22 18.20 8.04
N SER A 216 0.83 19.34 8.35
CA SER A 216 2.29 19.51 8.24
C SER A 216 3.01 18.61 9.23
N THR A 217 4.09 17.97 8.78
CA THR A 217 4.87 17.06 9.63
C THR A 217 6.36 17.28 9.49
N THR A 218 7.10 16.98 10.55
CA THR A 218 8.56 16.87 10.57
C THR A 218 9.05 15.44 10.73
N LEU A 219 8.12 14.48 10.94
CA LEU A 219 8.44 13.08 11.27
C LEU A 219 9.04 12.32 10.09
N PHE A 220 8.59 12.63 8.89
CA PHE A 220 9.12 12.06 7.65
C PHE A 220 8.99 13.06 6.51
N LYS A 221 10.13 13.50 5.96
CA LYS A 221 10.17 14.29 4.71
C LYS A 221 11.10 13.60 3.73
N ARG A 222 10.58 13.28 2.55
CA ARG A 222 11.41 12.79 1.46
C ARG A 222 12.30 13.95 1.00
N LYS A 223 13.62 13.76 1.03
CA LYS A 223 14.58 14.77 0.58
C LYS A 223 14.88 14.53 -0.90
N GLY A 224 14.84 15.58 -1.70
CA GLY A 224 15.28 15.53 -3.09
C GLY A 224 16.81 15.41 -3.20
N GLU A 225 17.31 15.06 -4.37
CA GLU A 225 18.75 14.84 -4.63
C GLU A 225 19.61 16.03 -4.20
N ALA A 226 19.18 17.26 -4.50
CA ALA A 226 19.90 18.48 -4.11
C ALA A 226 20.07 18.61 -2.59
N GLN A 227 19.01 18.33 -1.83
CA GLN A 227 19.04 18.36 -0.35
C GLN A 227 19.90 17.23 0.22
N ILE A 228 19.90 16.05 -0.42
CA ILE A 228 20.77 14.94 -0.02
C ILE A 228 22.24 15.33 -0.26
N ARG A 229 22.58 15.94 -1.39
CA ARG A 229 23.93 16.45 -1.69
C ARG A 229 24.40 17.42 -0.62
N GLU A 230 23.60 18.44 -0.32
CA GLU A 230 23.89 19.44 0.71
C GLU A 230 24.19 18.79 2.07
N ILE A 231 23.41 17.79 2.45
CA ILE A 231 23.62 17.06 3.72
C ILE A 231 24.90 16.22 3.67
N LEU A 232 25.19 15.56 2.56
CA LEU A 232 26.38 14.73 2.39
C LEU A 232 27.67 15.56 2.41
N GLU A 233 27.64 16.80 1.92
CA GLU A 233 28.76 17.74 1.98
C GLU A 233 29.14 18.13 3.43
N LEU A 234 28.18 18.03 4.36
CA LEU A 234 28.40 18.31 5.78
C LEU A 234 28.91 17.10 6.59
N VAL A 235 28.96 15.91 5.96
CA VAL A 235 29.29 14.66 6.66
C VAL A 235 30.61 14.11 6.12
N SER A 236 31.54 13.77 7.02
CA SER A 236 32.79 13.14 6.61
C SER A 236 32.60 11.71 6.09
N ALA A 237 33.52 11.27 5.23
CA ALA A 237 33.51 9.90 4.70
C ALA A 237 33.58 8.83 5.84
N ALA A 238 34.26 9.11 6.92
CA ALA A 238 34.32 8.24 8.10
C ALA A 238 32.93 8.08 8.76
N ASN A 239 32.21 9.21 8.97
CA ASN A 239 30.88 9.17 9.55
C ASN A 239 29.85 8.45 8.66
N LEU A 240 30.01 8.54 7.33
CA LEU A 240 29.18 7.78 6.40
C LEU A 240 29.45 6.28 6.47
N SER A 241 30.71 5.87 6.58
CA SER A 241 31.12 4.46 6.73
C SER A 241 30.54 3.86 8.01
N ASP A 242 30.63 4.56 9.13
CA ASP A 242 30.11 4.10 10.43
C ASP A 242 28.57 3.97 10.45
N ALA A 243 27.86 4.79 9.66
CA ALA A 243 26.40 4.72 9.54
C ALA A 243 25.91 3.57 8.64
N MET A 244 26.80 2.96 7.83
CA MET A 244 26.47 1.87 6.90
C MET A 244 26.72 0.47 7.50
N HIS A 245 27.32 0.40 8.69
CA HIS A 245 27.57 -0.82 9.46
C HIS A 245 26.74 -0.83 10.75
#